data_8bcb3d9a99e73e736999b91b77c826b6
#
_entry.id   8bcb3d9a99e73e736999b91b77c826b6
#
_cell.length_a   1.000
_cell.length_b   1.000
_cell.length_c   1.000
_cell.angle_alpha   90.00
_cell.angle_beta   90.00
_cell.angle_gamma   90.00
#
_symmetry.space_group_name_H-M   'P 1'
#
loop_
_entity.id
_entity.type
_entity.pdbx_description
1 polymer ?
#
loop_
_entity_poly.entity_id
_entity_poly.type
_entity_poly.pdbx_seq_one_letter_code
_entity_poly.pdbx_strand_id
1 'polypeptide(L)'
;MALQVVSMEELKLQVLREPERTGESVAEVCLRRGISRQTFYLYRRRYLEEGPAGLEPHSRKPRVSPARIAPALEAEICELRRRHPRWGARRICAELRRAGLDPPAISTVHQALRRNHLVAPQPRRAPKADKRFEREVPNDLWQIDATEVVLASGEKAWIVDCLDDHARFLLSASACESPTGEAAWRCFTAAAAAYGLPRQLLSDNGSIFTGRFLGVEVAFERGLAAVGVELLTARPYHPQTLGKLERFHRTLKEWLREEGPPNDPGHLELLLARFRAHYNEERPHQGIDDCTPGERYAAGWAGTGALAVPAPASEQEPSYPPRAIVRKVASNGVFAYKTSDINIGMRYAGGRVAIVEAGELVHVYYGDELVRSLAPDRSRRYQRLGKPRSGG
;
A
#
# COMPACT_ATOMS: atom_id res chain seq x y z
N MET A 1 -57.28 0.09 -24.90
CA MET A 1 -57.02 1.55 -24.93
C MET A 1 -55.64 1.80 -24.39
N ALA A 2 -54.72 2.28 -25.21
CA ALA A 2 -53.40 2.66 -24.75
C ALA A 2 -53.48 3.96 -23.93
N LEU A 3 -52.97 3.94 -22.69
CA LEU A 3 -52.84 5.14 -21.87
C LEU A 3 -51.78 6.02 -22.54
N GLN A 4 -52.19 7.12 -23.18
CA GLN A 4 -51.29 8.15 -23.63
C GLN A 4 -50.70 8.85 -22.39
N VAL A 5 -49.38 8.70 -22.16
CA VAL A 5 -48.64 9.47 -21.14
C VAL A 5 -48.50 10.88 -21.70
N VAL A 6 -49.32 11.80 -21.22
CA VAL A 6 -49.24 13.24 -21.58
C VAL A 6 -48.12 13.86 -20.80
N SER A 7 -47.19 14.56 -21.45
CA SER A 7 -46.10 15.24 -20.75
C SER A 7 -46.60 16.42 -19.92
N MET A 8 -45.82 16.85 -18.89
CA MET A 8 -46.22 18.01 -18.06
C MET A 8 -46.26 19.31 -18.85
N GLU A 9 -45.49 19.43 -19.91
CA GLU A 9 -45.48 20.55 -20.85
C GLU A 9 -46.77 20.57 -21.68
N GLU A 10 -47.20 19.42 -22.17
CA GLU A 10 -48.47 19.28 -22.90
C GLU A 10 -49.69 19.60 -22.01
N LEU A 11 -49.67 19.15 -20.74
CA LEU A 11 -50.73 19.52 -19.77
C LEU A 11 -50.77 21.03 -19.54
N LYS A 12 -49.65 21.70 -19.37
CA LYS A 12 -49.57 23.16 -19.22
C LYS A 12 -50.08 23.87 -20.47
N LEU A 13 -49.70 23.40 -21.65
CA LEU A 13 -50.18 23.96 -22.92
C LEU A 13 -51.70 23.79 -23.09
N GLN A 14 -52.26 22.62 -22.72
CA GLN A 14 -53.68 22.41 -22.73
C GLN A 14 -54.42 23.40 -21.83
N VAL A 15 -53.91 23.60 -20.58
CA VAL A 15 -54.50 24.54 -19.64
C VAL A 15 -54.46 25.98 -20.19
N LEU A 16 -53.40 26.40 -20.86
CA LEU A 16 -53.31 27.73 -21.46
C LEU A 16 -54.30 27.95 -22.61
N ARG A 17 -54.61 26.91 -23.39
CA ARG A 17 -55.55 26.97 -24.54
C ARG A 17 -56.99 26.75 -24.12
N GLU A 18 -57.26 26.33 -22.90
CA GLU A 18 -58.60 25.94 -22.45
C GLU A 18 -59.60 27.13 -22.48
N PRO A 19 -59.22 28.35 -22.01
CA PRO A 19 -60.12 29.49 -22.09
C PRO A 19 -60.62 29.80 -23.52
N GLU A 20 -59.72 29.69 -24.51
CA GLU A 20 -60.03 29.95 -25.91
C GLU A 20 -60.89 28.83 -26.52
N ARG A 21 -60.67 27.59 -26.08
CA ARG A 21 -61.43 26.42 -26.60
C ARG A 21 -62.82 26.28 -26.00
N THR A 22 -62.97 26.60 -24.67
CA THR A 22 -64.25 26.38 -23.95
C THR A 22 -65.09 27.63 -23.81
N GLY A 23 -64.52 28.84 -24.03
CA GLY A 23 -65.21 30.13 -23.76
C GLY A 23 -65.27 30.49 -22.28
N GLU A 24 -64.67 29.69 -21.38
CA GLU A 24 -64.60 29.93 -19.93
C GLU A 24 -63.65 31.05 -19.58
N SER A 25 -63.94 31.73 -18.51
CA SER A 25 -62.94 32.69 -17.97
C SER A 25 -61.71 32.02 -17.45
N VAL A 26 -60.57 32.72 -17.50
CA VAL A 26 -59.32 32.24 -16.89
C VAL A 26 -59.48 31.87 -15.41
N ALA A 27 -60.37 32.56 -14.70
CA ALA A 27 -60.63 32.28 -13.29
C ALA A 27 -61.31 30.91 -13.09
N GLU A 28 -62.29 30.55 -13.93
CA GLU A 28 -63.00 29.27 -13.89
C GLU A 28 -62.07 28.11 -14.27
N VAL A 29 -61.25 28.27 -15.32
CA VAL A 29 -60.26 27.27 -15.72
C VAL A 29 -59.23 27.04 -14.60
N CYS A 30 -58.72 28.12 -13.99
CA CYS A 30 -57.78 28.01 -12.88
C CYS A 30 -58.36 27.28 -11.67
N LEU A 31 -59.58 27.60 -11.31
CA LEU A 31 -60.29 26.93 -10.20
C LEU A 31 -60.46 25.43 -10.48
N ARG A 32 -60.91 25.07 -11.64
CA ARG A 32 -61.15 23.69 -12.07
C ARG A 32 -59.83 22.87 -12.15
N ARG A 33 -58.74 23.51 -12.61
CA ARG A 33 -57.42 22.90 -12.75
C ARG A 33 -56.56 22.94 -11.48
N GLY A 34 -57.02 23.59 -10.41
CA GLY A 34 -56.33 23.69 -9.13
C GLY A 34 -55.03 24.50 -9.21
N ILE A 35 -54.96 25.49 -10.11
CA ILE A 35 -53.80 26.39 -10.24
C ILE A 35 -54.20 27.83 -9.90
N SER A 36 -53.20 28.64 -9.46
CA SER A 36 -53.45 30.07 -9.25
C SER A 36 -53.48 30.82 -10.58
N ARG A 37 -54.25 31.90 -10.64
CA ARG A 37 -54.26 32.81 -11.78
C ARG A 37 -52.87 33.35 -12.08
N GLN A 38 -52.07 33.61 -11.03
CA GLN A 38 -50.68 34.03 -11.16
C GLN A 38 -49.81 33.00 -11.89
N THR A 39 -50.02 31.69 -11.59
CA THR A 39 -49.34 30.57 -12.27
C THR A 39 -49.76 30.50 -13.74
N PHE A 40 -51.04 30.68 -14.04
CA PHE A 40 -51.55 30.71 -15.41
C PHE A 40 -50.89 31.82 -16.24
N TYR A 41 -50.89 33.07 -15.73
CA TYR A 41 -50.30 34.20 -16.45
C TYR A 41 -48.76 34.11 -16.54
N LEU A 42 -48.11 33.49 -15.56
CA LEU A 42 -46.67 33.19 -15.62
C LEU A 42 -46.36 32.23 -16.78
N TYR A 43 -47.09 31.13 -16.89
CA TYR A 43 -46.91 30.17 -18.00
C TYR A 43 -47.30 30.79 -19.33
N ARG A 44 -48.39 31.58 -19.40
CA ARG A 44 -48.78 32.27 -20.60
C ARG A 44 -47.71 33.23 -21.11
N ARG A 45 -47.12 34.04 -20.23
CA ARG A 45 -46.03 34.95 -20.57
C ARG A 45 -44.83 34.18 -21.12
N ARG A 46 -44.40 33.13 -20.43
CA ARG A 46 -43.28 32.31 -20.87
C ARG A 46 -43.52 31.64 -22.21
N TYR A 47 -44.75 31.18 -22.43
CA TYR A 47 -45.12 30.56 -23.70
C TYR A 47 -45.10 31.59 -24.84
N LEU A 48 -45.51 32.81 -24.60
CA LEU A 48 -45.46 33.90 -25.59
C LEU A 48 -44.03 34.36 -25.90
N GLU A 49 -43.14 34.33 -24.91
CA GLU A 49 -41.72 34.77 -25.03
C GLU A 49 -40.83 33.65 -25.62
N GLU A 50 -40.99 32.42 -25.20
CA GLU A 50 -40.06 31.31 -25.46
C GLU A 50 -40.72 30.13 -26.23
N GLY A 51 -42.00 30.22 -26.56
CA GLY A 51 -42.74 29.13 -27.18
C GLY A 51 -42.92 27.94 -26.22
N PRO A 52 -43.05 26.70 -26.76
CA PRO A 52 -43.21 25.49 -25.94
C PRO A 52 -42.09 25.28 -24.90
N ALA A 53 -40.87 25.71 -25.21
CA ALA A 53 -39.71 25.60 -24.29
C ALA A 53 -39.91 26.41 -23.00
N GLY A 54 -40.66 27.50 -23.02
CA GLY A 54 -41.03 28.29 -21.83
C GLY A 54 -41.91 27.55 -20.81
N LEU A 55 -42.51 26.41 -21.20
CA LEU A 55 -43.28 25.55 -20.31
C LEU A 55 -42.43 24.51 -19.58
N GLU A 56 -41.18 24.30 -19.99
CA GLU A 56 -40.24 23.46 -19.27
C GLU A 56 -39.89 24.03 -17.89
N PRO A 57 -39.47 23.17 -16.94
CA PRO A 57 -39.03 23.63 -15.65
C PRO A 57 -37.75 24.46 -15.75
N HIS A 58 -37.83 25.76 -15.49
CA HIS A 58 -36.62 26.59 -15.43
C HIS A 58 -35.76 26.22 -14.25
N SER A 59 -34.43 26.21 -14.46
CA SER A 59 -33.45 25.99 -13.40
C SER A 59 -33.62 27.07 -12.31
N ARG A 60 -33.73 26.59 -11.04
CA ARG A 60 -33.76 27.47 -9.87
C ARG A 60 -32.35 27.89 -9.41
N LYS A 61 -31.31 27.46 -10.13
CA LYS A 61 -29.93 27.84 -9.81
C LYS A 61 -29.71 29.33 -9.99
N PRO A 62 -29.09 30.02 -9.03
CA PRO A 62 -28.66 31.40 -9.22
C PRO A 62 -27.77 31.51 -10.46
N ARG A 63 -28.00 32.53 -11.29
CA ARG A 63 -27.14 32.81 -12.46
C ARG A 63 -25.72 33.19 -12.07
N VAL A 64 -25.55 33.80 -10.91
CA VAL A 64 -24.27 34.16 -10.30
C VAL A 64 -24.19 33.52 -8.92
N SER A 65 -23.12 32.80 -8.64
CA SER A 65 -22.82 32.25 -7.33
C SER A 65 -21.61 32.96 -6.76
N PRO A 66 -21.77 33.84 -5.75
CA PRO A 66 -20.65 34.60 -5.15
C PRO A 66 -19.56 33.68 -4.55
N ALA A 67 -19.94 32.47 -4.15
CA ALA A 67 -19.03 31.47 -3.60
C ALA A 67 -18.32 30.58 -4.66
N ARG A 68 -18.47 30.91 -5.95
CA ARG A 68 -17.77 30.19 -7.00
C ARG A 68 -16.30 30.60 -7.00
N ILE A 69 -15.41 29.61 -6.97
CA ILE A 69 -13.97 29.86 -7.07
C ILE A 69 -13.58 30.54 -8.37
N ALA A 70 -12.50 31.30 -8.34
CA ALA A 70 -11.98 31.98 -9.53
C ALA A 70 -11.66 30.97 -10.65
N PRO A 71 -11.97 31.29 -11.91
CA PRO A 71 -11.72 30.37 -13.02
C PRO A 71 -10.27 29.89 -13.14
N ALA A 72 -9.30 30.77 -12.83
CA ALA A 72 -7.89 30.44 -12.84
C ALA A 72 -7.53 29.36 -11.80
N LEU A 73 -8.07 29.47 -10.58
CA LEU A 73 -7.85 28.48 -9.52
C LEU A 73 -8.57 27.17 -9.84
N GLU A 74 -9.76 27.20 -10.47
CA GLU A 74 -10.43 26.00 -10.93
C GLU A 74 -9.63 25.28 -12.02
N ALA A 75 -9.02 26.03 -12.93
CA ALA A 75 -8.13 25.48 -13.97
C ALA A 75 -6.91 24.78 -13.36
N GLU A 76 -6.25 25.43 -12.37
CA GLU A 76 -5.11 24.85 -11.65
C GLU A 76 -5.48 23.56 -10.91
N ILE A 77 -6.62 23.55 -10.20
CA ILE A 77 -7.15 22.34 -9.55
C ILE A 77 -7.34 21.19 -10.55
N CYS A 78 -7.90 21.50 -11.72
CA CYS A 78 -8.13 20.51 -12.77
C CYS A 78 -6.82 20.02 -13.39
N GLU A 79 -5.84 20.91 -13.57
CA GLU A 79 -4.52 20.56 -14.09
C GLU A 79 -3.74 19.67 -13.14
N LEU A 80 -3.71 19.98 -11.85
CA LEU A 80 -3.14 19.12 -10.81
C LEU A 80 -3.78 17.72 -10.83
N ARG A 81 -5.10 17.65 -11.03
CA ARG A 81 -5.81 16.38 -11.11
C ARG A 81 -5.46 15.60 -12.37
N ARG A 82 -5.29 16.25 -13.53
CA ARG A 82 -4.88 15.59 -14.79
C ARG A 82 -3.46 15.08 -14.71
N ARG A 83 -2.55 15.90 -14.15
CA ARG A 83 -1.14 15.53 -13.93
C ARG A 83 -1.00 14.39 -12.93
N HIS A 84 -1.88 14.37 -11.92
CA HIS A 84 -1.91 13.36 -10.88
C HIS A 84 -3.30 12.72 -10.75
N PRO A 85 -3.67 11.76 -11.60
CA PRO A 85 -5.04 11.23 -11.70
C PRO A 85 -5.62 10.63 -10.41
N ARG A 86 -4.79 10.34 -9.42
CA ARG A 86 -5.19 9.74 -8.13
C ARG A 86 -5.29 10.72 -6.97
N TRP A 87 -4.90 11.98 -7.19
CA TRP A 87 -4.98 12.96 -6.12
C TRP A 87 -6.43 13.36 -5.87
N GLY A 88 -6.93 13.06 -4.68
CA GLY A 88 -8.24 13.53 -4.23
C GLY A 88 -8.21 15.00 -3.84
N ALA A 89 -9.39 15.62 -3.64
CA ALA A 89 -9.55 17.03 -3.31
C ALA A 89 -8.69 17.45 -2.10
N ARG A 90 -8.59 16.62 -1.06
CA ARG A 90 -7.78 16.92 0.13
C ARG A 90 -6.29 17.08 -0.21
N ARG A 91 -5.77 16.18 -1.03
CA ARG A 91 -4.36 16.22 -1.44
C ARG A 91 -4.07 17.41 -2.36
N ILE A 92 -4.98 17.71 -3.27
CA ILE A 92 -4.88 18.92 -4.11
C ILE A 92 -4.86 20.18 -3.25
N CYS A 93 -5.70 20.26 -2.21
CA CYS A 93 -5.65 21.37 -1.26
C CYS A 93 -4.29 21.46 -0.52
N ALA A 94 -3.73 20.33 -0.11
CA ALA A 94 -2.41 20.32 0.54
C ALA A 94 -1.33 20.84 -0.40
N GLU A 95 -1.35 20.43 -1.66
CA GLU A 95 -0.38 20.85 -2.66
C GLU A 95 -0.50 22.34 -3.01
N LEU A 96 -1.73 22.84 -3.16
CA LEU A 96 -1.96 24.28 -3.36
C LEU A 96 -1.39 25.13 -2.22
N ARG A 97 -1.55 24.67 -0.94
CA ARG A 97 -0.93 25.35 0.21
C ARG A 97 0.59 25.35 0.14
N ARG A 98 1.20 24.21 -0.24
CA ARG A 98 2.66 24.13 -0.42
C ARG A 98 3.17 25.08 -1.51
N ALA A 99 2.37 25.27 -2.55
CA ALA A 99 2.63 26.25 -3.60
C ALA A 99 2.35 27.72 -3.18
N GLY A 100 2.01 27.98 -1.91
CA GLY A 100 1.71 29.31 -1.39
C GLY A 100 0.34 29.86 -1.78
N LEU A 101 -0.54 29.03 -2.32
CA LEU A 101 -1.91 29.39 -2.67
C LEU A 101 -2.85 29.10 -1.50
N ASP A 102 -3.90 29.91 -1.34
CA ASP A 102 -4.97 29.64 -0.38
C ASP A 102 -6.06 28.80 -1.03
N PRO A 103 -6.14 27.49 -0.77
CA PRO A 103 -7.11 26.64 -1.40
C PRO A 103 -8.50 26.84 -0.78
N PRO A 104 -9.56 26.72 -1.59
CA PRO A 104 -10.92 26.71 -1.06
C PRO A 104 -11.15 25.45 -0.24
N ALA A 105 -12.30 25.37 0.44
CA ALA A 105 -12.69 24.17 1.20
C ALA A 105 -12.59 22.89 0.34
N ILE A 106 -12.21 21.76 0.97
CA ILE A 106 -12.05 20.46 0.29
C ILE A 106 -13.31 20.06 -0.49
N SER A 107 -14.49 20.36 0.05
CA SER A 107 -15.78 20.14 -0.63
C SER A 107 -15.90 20.96 -1.91
N THR A 108 -15.41 22.20 -1.92
CA THR A 108 -15.44 23.08 -3.09
C THR A 108 -14.49 22.56 -4.17
N VAL A 109 -13.28 22.13 -3.81
CA VAL A 109 -12.35 21.49 -4.74
C VAL A 109 -12.98 20.19 -5.32
N HIS A 110 -13.61 19.37 -4.48
CA HIS A 110 -14.30 18.17 -4.95
C HIS A 110 -15.43 18.51 -5.93
N GLN A 111 -16.21 19.55 -5.66
CA GLN A 111 -17.28 20.02 -6.58
C GLN A 111 -16.70 20.53 -7.91
N ALA A 112 -15.57 21.24 -7.88
CA ALA A 112 -14.87 21.67 -9.09
C ALA A 112 -14.45 20.46 -9.94
N LEU A 113 -13.83 19.45 -9.33
CA LEU A 113 -13.45 18.21 -10.01
C LEU A 113 -14.66 17.45 -10.58
N ARG A 114 -15.78 17.39 -9.85
CA ARG A 114 -17.03 16.78 -10.35
C ARG A 114 -17.59 17.52 -11.54
N ARG A 115 -17.63 18.84 -11.49
CA ARG A 115 -18.12 19.68 -12.58
C ARG A 115 -17.36 19.47 -13.88
N ASN A 116 -16.06 19.23 -13.75
CA ASN A 116 -15.13 18.99 -14.85
C ASN A 116 -14.97 17.50 -15.20
N HIS A 117 -15.88 16.62 -14.70
CA HIS A 117 -15.88 15.18 -14.97
C HIS A 117 -14.57 14.45 -14.58
N LEU A 118 -13.83 14.98 -13.62
CA LEU A 118 -12.56 14.42 -13.14
C LEU A 118 -12.71 13.50 -11.91
N VAL A 119 -13.93 13.15 -11.53
CA VAL A 119 -14.24 12.23 -10.42
C VAL A 119 -15.06 11.06 -10.96
N ALA A 120 -14.49 9.86 -10.91
CA ALA A 120 -15.24 8.65 -11.20
C ALA A 120 -16.16 8.27 -10.03
N PRO A 121 -17.35 7.68 -10.28
CA PRO A 121 -18.19 7.11 -9.23
C PRO A 121 -17.42 6.07 -8.43
N GLN A 122 -17.43 6.18 -7.10
CA GLN A 122 -16.78 5.21 -6.23
C GLN A 122 -17.82 4.48 -5.37
N PRO A 123 -17.67 3.16 -5.17
CA PRO A 123 -18.52 2.42 -4.26
C PRO A 123 -18.36 2.95 -2.83
N ARG A 124 -19.41 2.87 -2.01
CA ARG A 124 -19.36 3.23 -0.59
C ARG A 124 -18.35 2.34 0.10
N ARG A 125 -17.43 2.95 0.86
CA ARG A 125 -16.42 2.25 1.66
C ARG A 125 -16.96 1.94 3.04
N ALA A 126 -16.51 0.82 3.63
CA ALA A 126 -16.76 0.48 5.01
C ALA A 126 -16.21 1.57 5.97
N PRO A 127 -16.80 1.72 7.18
CA PRO A 127 -16.30 2.63 8.20
C PRO A 127 -14.82 2.36 8.53
N LYS A 128 -14.09 3.42 8.85
CA LYS A 128 -12.68 3.31 9.27
C LYS A 128 -12.61 2.86 10.73
N ALA A 129 -11.58 2.07 11.07
CA ALA A 129 -11.27 1.76 12.46
C ALA A 129 -10.90 3.04 13.26
N ASP A 130 -11.44 3.17 14.47
CA ASP A 130 -11.33 4.39 15.28
C ASP A 130 -9.97 4.55 15.99
N LYS A 131 -9.20 3.47 16.16
CA LYS A 131 -7.90 3.51 16.85
C LYS A 131 -6.75 3.38 15.86
N ARG A 132 -5.87 4.39 15.83
CA ARG A 132 -4.58 4.35 15.12
C ARG A 132 -3.50 3.96 16.12
N PHE A 133 -2.76 2.89 15.79
CA PHE A 133 -1.50 2.60 16.44
C PHE A 133 -0.42 3.44 15.74
N GLU A 134 0.33 4.23 16.49
CA GLU A 134 1.40 5.07 15.96
C GLU A 134 2.43 5.31 17.06
N ARG A 135 3.71 5.18 16.75
CA ARG A 135 4.80 5.52 17.66
C ARG A 135 4.99 7.03 17.73
N GLU A 136 5.48 7.51 18.87
CA GLU A 136 5.61 8.96 19.12
C GLU A 136 6.81 9.59 18.44
N VAL A 137 7.88 8.81 18.22
CA VAL A 137 9.14 9.29 17.65
C VAL A 137 9.64 8.38 16.53
N PRO A 138 10.41 8.94 15.56
CA PRO A 138 11.09 8.13 14.54
C PRO A 138 12.07 7.12 15.17
N ASN A 139 12.32 6.03 14.47
CA ASN A 139 13.21 4.94 14.89
C ASN A 139 12.80 4.20 16.17
N ASP A 140 11.64 4.49 16.76
CA ASP A 140 11.11 3.67 17.83
C ASP A 140 10.64 2.31 17.31
N LEU A 141 9.98 2.30 16.15
CA LEU A 141 9.50 1.09 15.49
C LEU A 141 9.62 1.23 13.97
N TRP A 142 10.31 0.28 13.36
CA TRP A 142 10.24 0.08 11.92
C TRP A 142 9.31 -1.08 11.58
N GLN A 143 8.76 -1.06 10.38
CA GLN A 143 7.96 -2.15 9.83
C GLN A 143 8.64 -2.66 8.57
N ILE A 144 8.82 -3.97 8.45
CA ILE A 144 9.41 -4.64 7.29
C ILE A 144 8.44 -5.66 6.72
N ASP A 145 8.35 -5.72 5.41
CA ASP A 145 7.48 -6.68 4.71
C ASP A 145 8.03 -6.95 3.30
N ALA A 146 7.46 -7.93 2.63
CA ALA A 146 7.77 -8.27 1.25
C ALA A 146 6.51 -8.31 0.39
N THR A 147 6.58 -7.73 -0.80
CA THR A 147 5.45 -7.72 -1.73
C THR A 147 5.85 -8.15 -3.13
N GLU A 148 4.98 -8.93 -3.79
CA GLU A 148 5.17 -9.40 -5.15
C GLU A 148 4.80 -8.33 -6.17
N VAL A 149 5.57 -8.25 -7.25
CA VAL A 149 5.30 -7.48 -8.46
C VAL A 149 5.57 -8.35 -9.69
N VAL A 150 4.98 -7.96 -10.83
CA VAL A 150 5.17 -8.67 -12.10
C VAL A 150 5.98 -7.80 -13.04
N LEU A 151 7.03 -8.36 -13.61
CA LEU A 151 7.89 -7.73 -14.62
C LEU A 151 7.22 -7.69 -16.00
N ALA A 152 7.76 -6.92 -16.92
CA ALA A 152 7.29 -6.85 -18.29
C ALA A 152 7.36 -8.20 -19.04
N SER A 153 8.29 -9.08 -18.63
CA SER A 153 8.40 -10.47 -19.10
C SER A 153 7.25 -11.37 -18.65
N GLY A 154 6.44 -10.94 -17.66
CA GLY A 154 5.45 -11.77 -16.98
C GLY A 154 6.01 -12.55 -15.78
N GLU A 155 7.33 -12.50 -15.56
CA GLU A 155 7.97 -13.13 -14.40
C GLU A 155 7.66 -12.37 -13.11
N LYS A 156 7.71 -13.09 -11.99
CA LYS A 156 7.52 -12.51 -10.67
C LYS A 156 8.84 -12.00 -10.11
N ALA A 157 8.80 -10.82 -9.54
CA ALA A 157 9.86 -10.28 -8.70
C ALA A 157 9.27 -9.85 -7.36
N TRP A 158 10.10 -9.66 -6.36
CA TRP A 158 9.69 -9.26 -5.03
C TRP A 158 10.38 -7.95 -4.63
N ILE A 159 9.70 -7.20 -3.81
CA ILE A 159 10.23 -6.00 -3.17
C ILE A 159 10.19 -6.26 -1.67
N VAL A 160 11.32 -6.14 -1.00
CA VAL A 160 11.40 -6.04 0.45
C VAL A 160 11.54 -4.57 0.80
N ASP A 161 10.71 -4.07 1.70
CA ASP A 161 10.70 -2.67 2.10
C ASP A 161 10.67 -2.50 3.62
N CYS A 162 11.22 -1.38 4.07
CA CYS A 162 11.30 -1.01 5.47
C CYS A 162 10.77 0.42 5.66
N LEU A 163 9.78 0.57 6.54
CA LEU A 163 9.04 1.80 6.77
C LEU A 163 9.11 2.22 8.25
N ASP A 164 9.37 3.50 8.51
CA ASP A 164 9.24 4.07 9.86
C ASP A 164 7.77 4.20 10.28
N ASP A 165 7.43 3.72 11.47
CA ASP A 165 6.06 3.69 11.97
C ASP A 165 5.52 5.08 12.30
N HIS A 166 6.35 5.99 12.83
CA HIS A 166 5.97 7.34 13.21
C HIS A 166 5.75 8.23 11.97
N ALA A 167 6.78 8.33 11.13
CA ALA A 167 6.80 9.25 10.00
C ALA A 167 6.20 8.68 8.72
N ARG A 168 5.95 7.37 8.63
CA ARG A 168 5.64 6.67 7.37
C ARG A 168 6.77 6.79 6.34
N PHE A 169 7.98 7.10 6.79
CA PHE A 169 9.14 7.32 5.96
C PHE A 169 9.66 5.99 5.40
N LEU A 170 9.82 5.91 4.09
CA LEU A 170 10.40 4.75 3.43
C LEU A 170 11.91 4.77 3.60
N LEU A 171 12.39 3.97 4.54
CA LEU A 171 13.81 3.89 4.88
C LEU A 171 14.62 3.19 3.79
N SER A 172 14.14 2.04 3.34
CA SER A 172 14.73 1.26 2.25
C SER A 172 13.67 0.48 1.49
N ALA A 173 13.95 0.18 0.25
CA ALA A 173 13.23 -0.78 -0.56
C ALA A 173 14.21 -1.39 -1.55
N SER A 174 14.19 -2.71 -1.72
CA SER A 174 15.07 -3.43 -2.64
C SER A 174 14.35 -4.55 -3.37
N ALA A 175 14.71 -4.72 -4.63
CA ALA A 175 14.21 -5.81 -5.47
C ALA A 175 14.95 -7.11 -5.18
N CYS A 176 14.24 -8.24 -5.31
CA CYS A 176 14.83 -9.57 -5.26
C CYS A 176 14.00 -10.55 -6.11
N GLU A 177 14.60 -11.64 -6.53
CA GLU A 177 13.91 -12.70 -7.29
C GLU A 177 12.95 -13.49 -6.40
N SER A 178 13.31 -13.65 -5.13
CA SER A 178 12.44 -14.26 -4.12
C SER A 178 12.70 -13.64 -2.74
N PRO A 179 11.68 -13.59 -1.87
CA PRO A 179 11.82 -13.05 -0.53
C PRO A 179 12.57 -14.06 0.35
N THR A 180 13.82 -13.75 0.67
CA THR A 180 14.68 -14.56 1.54
C THR A 180 15.06 -13.78 2.79
N GLY A 181 15.50 -14.48 3.85
CA GLY A 181 16.05 -13.84 5.04
C GLY A 181 17.27 -12.96 4.73
N GLU A 182 18.06 -13.32 3.73
CA GLU A 182 19.20 -12.52 3.25
C GLU A 182 18.70 -11.20 2.58
N ALA A 183 17.66 -11.28 1.74
CA ALA A 183 17.08 -10.09 1.14
C ALA A 183 16.48 -9.15 2.21
N ALA A 184 15.81 -9.71 3.22
CA ALA A 184 15.29 -8.95 4.36
C ALA A 184 16.43 -8.29 5.15
N TRP A 185 17.50 -9.03 5.42
CA TRP A 185 18.67 -8.51 6.12
C TRP A 185 19.36 -7.39 5.35
N ARG A 186 19.55 -7.55 4.06
CA ARG A 186 20.11 -6.51 3.17
C ARG A 186 19.25 -5.23 3.19
N CYS A 187 17.94 -5.35 3.09
CA CYS A 187 17.03 -4.22 3.16
C CYS A 187 17.10 -3.51 4.52
N PHE A 188 17.08 -4.27 5.62
CA PHE A 188 17.21 -3.75 6.98
C PHE A 188 18.57 -3.04 7.19
N THR A 189 19.68 -3.66 6.81
CA THR A 189 21.02 -3.09 7.00
C THR A 189 21.25 -1.85 6.16
N ALA A 190 20.70 -1.78 4.95
CA ALA A 190 20.74 -0.58 4.13
C ALA A 190 20.00 0.58 4.81
N ALA A 191 18.83 0.33 5.40
CA ALA A 191 18.09 1.31 6.19
C ALA A 191 18.90 1.74 7.43
N ALA A 192 19.42 0.77 8.17
CA ALA A 192 20.18 1.02 9.41
C ALA A 192 21.49 1.80 9.17
N ALA A 193 22.17 1.53 8.07
CA ALA A 193 23.38 2.28 7.67
C ALA A 193 23.10 3.75 7.37
N ALA A 194 21.91 4.06 6.81
CA ALA A 194 21.54 5.42 6.45
C ALA A 194 20.88 6.20 7.62
N TYR A 195 20.15 5.51 8.49
CA TYR A 195 19.25 6.16 9.47
C TYR A 195 19.47 5.71 10.92
N GLY A 196 20.47 4.88 11.20
CA GLY A 196 20.70 4.29 12.52
C GLY A 196 19.78 3.09 12.79
N LEU A 197 19.95 2.47 13.95
CA LEU A 197 19.17 1.30 14.36
C LEU A 197 17.84 1.72 14.98
N PRO A 198 16.72 1.02 14.67
CA PRO A 198 15.49 1.19 15.40
C PRO A 198 15.55 0.48 16.76
N ARG A 199 14.71 0.89 17.70
CA ARG A 199 14.53 0.14 18.95
C ARG A 199 13.82 -1.20 18.70
N GLN A 200 12.84 -1.22 17.82
CA GLN A 200 12.02 -2.38 17.49
C GLN A 200 11.80 -2.50 15.98
N LEU A 201 11.66 -3.72 15.51
CA LEU A 201 11.27 -4.03 14.13
C LEU A 201 10.01 -4.92 14.15
N LEU A 202 8.98 -4.53 13.42
CA LEU A 202 7.75 -5.29 13.26
C LEU A 202 7.73 -5.97 11.90
N SER A 203 7.50 -7.27 11.88
CA SER A 203 7.26 -8.04 10.66
C SER A 203 5.94 -8.81 10.76
N ASP A 204 5.51 -9.37 9.63
CA ASP A 204 4.53 -10.45 9.65
C ASP A 204 5.17 -11.75 10.20
N ASN A 205 4.39 -12.83 10.22
CA ASN A 205 4.87 -14.15 10.66
C ASN A 205 5.50 -14.95 9.50
N GLY A 206 5.94 -14.29 8.44
CA GLY A 206 6.59 -14.95 7.31
C GLY A 206 7.87 -15.69 7.73
N SER A 207 8.11 -16.86 7.17
CA SER A 207 9.28 -17.69 7.49
C SER A 207 10.63 -17.07 7.16
N ILE A 208 10.63 -15.97 6.41
CA ILE A 208 11.83 -15.18 6.10
C ILE A 208 12.25 -14.28 7.27
N PHE A 209 11.29 -13.89 8.13
CA PHE A 209 11.50 -12.99 9.26
C PHE A 209 11.58 -13.75 10.59
N THR A 210 10.77 -14.82 10.75
CA THR A 210 10.68 -15.54 12.03
C THR A 210 10.50 -17.04 11.82
N GLY A 211 11.21 -17.82 12.66
CA GLY A 211 11.07 -19.26 12.73
C GLY A 211 10.13 -19.73 13.86
N ARG A 212 9.41 -18.81 14.52
CA ARG A 212 8.60 -19.07 15.71
C ARG A 212 7.62 -20.25 15.56
N PHE A 213 6.95 -20.37 14.43
CA PHE A 213 6.01 -21.47 14.19
C PHE A 213 6.68 -22.82 14.00
N LEU A 214 7.99 -22.82 13.69
CA LEU A 214 8.77 -24.03 13.51
C LEU A 214 9.60 -24.36 14.76
N GLY A 215 9.54 -23.52 15.81
CA GLY A 215 10.33 -23.67 17.03
C GLY A 215 11.84 -23.51 16.79
N VAL A 216 12.23 -22.77 15.74
CA VAL A 216 13.64 -22.52 15.39
C VAL A 216 13.88 -21.03 15.27
N GLU A 217 15.07 -20.57 15.59
CA GLU A 217 15.50 -19.20 15.36
C GLU A 217 16.13 -19.07 13.98
N VAL A 218 15.61 -18.17 13.16
CA VAL A 218 16.14 -17.90 11.81
C VAL A 218 17.30 -16.91 11.86
N ALA A 219 18.12 -16.89 10.80
CA ALA A 219 19.31 -16.00 10.73
C ALA A 219 18.93 -14.52 10.89
N PHE A 220 17.78 -14.10 10.37
CA PHE A 220 17.28 -12.73 10.50
C PHE A 220 17.01 -12.35 11.97
N GLU A 221 16.36 -13.23 12.76
CA GLU A 221 16.13 -13.00 14.20
C GLU A 221 17.44 -12.88 14.96
N ARG A 222 18.40 -13.79 14.70
CA ARG A 222 19.74 -13.74 15.33
C ARG A 222 20.48 -12.45 14.98
N GLY A 223 20.41 -12.04 13.71
CA GLY A 223 21.02 -10.79 13.26
C GLY A 223 20.47 -9.57 14.01
N LEU A 224 19.15 -9.47 14.16
CA LEU A 224 18.53 -8.38 14.92
C LEU A 224 18.89 -8.41 16.40
N ALA A 225 18.90 -9.58 17.03
CA ALA A 225 19.30 -9.73 18.42
C ALA A 225 20.77 -9.32 18.65
N ALA A 226 21.67 -9.67 17.70
CA ALA A 226 23.08 -9.30 17.77
C ALA A 226 23.33 -7.79 17.71
N VAL A 227 22.45 -7.03 17.04
CA VAL A 227 22.51 -5.56 16.98
C VAL A 227 21.57 -4.87 18.00
N GLY A 228 20.96 -5.62 18.90
CA GLY A 228 20.11 -5.10 19.99
C GLY A 228 18.72 -4.60 19.54
N VAL A 229 18.22 -5.04 18.40
CA VAL A 229 16.90 -4.68 17.89
C VAL A 229 15.87 -5.75 18.26
N GLU A 230 14.82 -5.36 18.95
CA GLU A 230 13.73 -6.26 19.34
C GLU A 230 12.79 -6.55 18.15
N LEU A 231 12.69 -7.83 17.76
CA LEU A 231 11.74 -8.24 16.74
C LEU A 231 10.33 -8.44 17.34
N LEU A 232 9.37 -7.68 16.83
CA LEU A 232 7.96 -7.86 17.10
C LEU A 232 7.31 -8.60 15.91
N THR A 233 6.50 -9.60 16.20
CA THR A 233 5.70 -10.29 15.19
C THR A 233 4.23 -9.93 15.35
N ALA A 234 3.53 -9.71 14.23
CA ALA A 234 2.11 -9.43 14.25
C ALA A 234 1.34 -10.59 14.89
N ARG A 235 0.42 -10.28 15.81
CA ARG A 235 -0.46 -11.33 16.38
C ARG A 235 -1.34 -11.89 15.26
N PRO A 236 -1.54 -13.23 15.20
CA PRO A 236 -2.50 -13.82 14.28
C PRO A 236 -3.87 -13.13 14.42
N TYR A 237 -4.53 -12.83 13.30
CA TYR A 237 -5.85 -12.18 13.26
C TYR A 237 -5.95 -10.74 13.79
N HIS A 238 -4.83 -10.00 13.94
CA HIS A 238 -4.84 -8.57 14.23
C HIS A 238 -4.34 -7.74 13.01
N PRO A 239 -5.14 -7.55 11.96
CA PRO A 239 -4.74 -6.87 10.72
C PRO A 239 -4.41 -5.38 10.92
N GLN A 240 -4.77 -4.80 12.05
CA GLN A 240 -4.55 -3.37 12.32
C GLN A 240 -3.06 -2.99 12.44
N THR A 241 -2.21 -3.95 12.80
CA THR A 241 -0.78 -3.71 13.02
C THR A 241 -0.01 -3.54 11.70
N LEU A 242 -0.39 -4.25 10.65
CA LEU A 242 0.23 -4.21 9.31
C LEU A 242 -0.54 -3.33 8.30
N GLY A 243 -1.67 -2.76 8.68
CA GLY A 243 -2.49 -1.93 7.80
C GLY A 243 -1.77 -0.69 7.21
N LYS A 244 -0.63 -0.29 7.79
CA LYS A 244 0.22 0.77 7.27
C LYS A 244 1.01 0.29 6.06
N LEU A 245 1.64 -0.89 6.15
CA LEU A 245 2.37 -1.53 5.06
C LEU A 245 1.43 -1.94 3.91
N GLU A 246 0.26 -2.50 4.21
CA GLU A 246 -0.74 -2.79 3.16
C GLU A 246 -1.11 -1.53 2.38
N ARG A 247 -1.30 -0.40 3.08
CA ARG A 247 -1.59 0.88 2.42
C ARG A 247 -0.40 1.42 1.65
N PHE A 248 0.81 1.25 2.17
CA PHE A 248 2.05 1.59 1.51
C PHE A 248 2.21 0.76 0.22
N HIS A 249 2.12 -0.56 0.30
CA HIS A 249 2.21 -1.46 -0.86
C HIS A 249 1.19 -1.12 -1.95
N ARG A 250 -0.04 -0.78 -1.55
CA ARG A 250 -1.03 -0.29 -2.52
C ARG A 250 -0.56 0.97 -3.22
N THR A 251 0.02 1.94 -2.49
CA THR A 251 0.53 3.19 -3.07
C THR A 251 1.72 2.91 -4.00
N LEU A 252 2.65 2.05 -3.60
CA LEU A 252 3.78 1.61 -4.41
C LEU A 252 3.33 0.92 -5.71
N LYS A 253 2.46 -0.08 -5.59
CA LYS A 253 1.93 -0.81 -6.76
C LYS A 253 1.12 0.08 -7.69
N GLU A 254 0.44 1.07 -7.15
CA GLU A 254 -0.28 2.07 -7.92
C GLU A 254 0.68 2.97 -8.69
N TRP A 255 1.77 3.42 -8.07
CA TRP A 255 2.79 4.24 -8.70
C TRP A 255 3.55 3.45 -9.79
N LEU A 256 3.96 2.20 -9.50
CA LEU A 256 4.59 1.33 -10.49
C LEU A 256 3.71 1.08 -11.72
N ARG A 257 2.39 0.99 -11.57
CA ARG A 257 1.47 0.87 -12.71
C ARG A 257 1.44 2.12 -13.59
N GLU A 258 1.66 3.31 -13.02
CA GLU A 258 1.74 4.57 -13.78
C GLU A 258 3.06 4.69 -14.55
N GLU A 259 4.16 4.21 -13.97
CA GLU A 259 5.47 4.18 -14.64
C GLU A 259 5.57 3.06 -15.72
N GLY A 260 4.68 2.06 -15.64
CA GLY A 260 4.72 0.86 -16.45
C GLY A 260 5.44 -0.32 -15.76
N PRO A 261 5.25 -1.56 -16.24
CA PRO A 261 5.88 -2.73 -15.66
C PRO A 261 7.41 -2.65 -15.76
N PRO A 262 8.15 -2.98 -14.69
CA PRO A 262 9.61 -3.03 -14.73
C PRO A 262 10.10 -4.07 -15.76
N ASN A 263 11.13 -3.76 -16.51
CA ASN A 263 11.69 -4.69 -17.53
C ASN A 263 12.39 -5.89 -16.88
N ASP A 264 13.16 -5.61 -15.83
CA ASP A 264 14.01 -6.55 -15.10
C ASP A 264 14.20 -6.08 -13.65
N PRO A 265 14.84 -6.87 -12.77
CA PRO A 265 15.11 -6.47 -11.38
C PRO A 265 15.95 -5.19 -11.24
N GLY A 266 16.90 -4.94 -12.17
CA GLY A 266 17.70 -3.72 -12.15
C GLY A 266 16.88 -2.47 -12.47
N HIS A 267 15.98 -2.56 -13.46
CA HIS A 267 15.02 -1.49 -13.73
C HIS A 267 14.05 -1.28 -12.55
N LEU A 268 13.63 -2.35 -11.90
CA LEU A 268 12.81 -2.24 -10.67
C LEU A 268 13.54 -1.47 -9.57
N GLU A 269 14.83 -1.72 -9.34
CA GLU A 269 15.64 -0.97 -8.35
C GLU A 269 15.69 0.53 -8.67
N LEU A 270 15.86 0.92 -9.94
CA LEU A 270 15.83 2.32 -10.36
C LEU A 270 14.45 2.97 -10.09
N LEU A 271 13.37 2.24 -10.38
CA LEU A 271 12.01 2.70 -10.09
C LEU A 271 11.77 2.83 -8.58
N LEU A 272 12.28 1.91 -7.77
CA LEU A 272 12.18 1.99 -6.31
C LEU A 272 12.93 3.20 -5.74
N ALA A 273 14.10 3.51 -6.27
CA ALA A 273 14.85 4.71 -5.87
C ALA A 273 14.06 6.00 -6.19
N ARG A 274 13.50 6.10 -7.39
CA ARG A 274 12.64 7.22 -7.79
C ARG A 274 11.37 7.30 -6.94
N PHE A 275 10.73 6.16 -6.70
CA PHE A 275 9.55 6.10 -5.84
C PHE A 275 9.85 6.56 -4.42
N ARG A 276 10.99 6.15 -3.84
CA ARG A 276 11.40 6.56 -2.50
C ARG A 276 11.56 8.07 -2.39
N ALA A 277 12.21 8.70 -3.36
CA ALA A 277 12.33 10.15 -3.41
C ALA A 277 10.95 10.83 -3.49
N HIS A 278 10.13 10.42 -4.45
CA HIS A 278 8.77 10.93 -4.57
C HIS A 278 7.91 10.72 -3.32
N TYR A 279 7.94 9.52 -2.76
CA TYR A 279 7.12 9.15 -1.60
C TYR A 279 7.50 9.94 -0.35
N ASN A 280 8.80 10.08 -0.10
CA ASN A 280 9.31 10.73 1.10
C ASN A 280 9.28 12.24 1.02
N GLU A 281 9.64 12.83 -0.13
CA GLU A 281 9.91 14.27 -0.22
C GLU A 281 8.77 15.06 -0.89
N GLU A 282 8.04 14.43 -1.80
CA GLU A 282 7.06 15.17 -2.60
C GLU A 282 5.61 14.86 -2.22
N ARG A 283 5.36 13.67 -1.67
CA ARG A 283 4.00 13.18 -1.47
C ARG A 283 3.42 13.56 -0.11
N PRO A 284 2.43 14.51 0.00
CA PRO A 284 1.70 14.74 1.25
C PRO A 284 0.94 13.49 1.71
N HIS A 285 1.03 13.17 2.99
CA HIS A 285 0.42 11.96 3.53
C HIS A 285 -0.67 12.28 4.56
N GLN A 286 -1.93 11.92 4.25
CA GLN A 286 -3.11 12.20 5.10
C GLN A 286 -3.02 11.63 6.52
N GLY A 287 -2.25 10.58 6.73
CA GLY A 287 -2.08 9.94 8.02
C GLY A 287 -1.12 10.68 8.95
N ILE A 288 -0.41 11.67 8.44
CA ILE A 288 0.57 12.49 9.16
C ILE A 288 0.33 13.98 8.89
N ASP A 289 -0.92 14.40 8.96
CA ASP A 289 -1.38 15.79 8.87
C ASP A 289 -0.99 16.52 7.57
N ASP A 290 -1.03 15.76 6.46
CA ASP A 290 -0.70 16.22 5.12
C ASP A 290 0.75 16.73 4.95
N CYS A 291 1.66 16.43 5.92
CA CYS A 291 3.10 16.56 5.74
C CYS A 291 3.64 15.49 4.79
N THR A 292 4.84 15.68 4.26
CA THR A 292 5.58 14.57 3.64
C THR A 292 6.20 13.67 4.73
N PRO A 293 6.43 12.39 4.44
CA PRO A 293 7.17 11.51 5.33
C PRO A 293 8.55 12.07 5.72
N GLY A 294 9.27 12.69 4.78
CA GLY A 294 10.57 13.31 5.03
C GLY A 294 10.50 14.46 6.02
N GLU A 295 9.57 15.40 5.84
CA GLU A 295 9.33 16.50 6.78
C GLU A 295 9.06 15.99 8.20
N ARG A 296 8.19 14.98 8.34
CA ARG A 296 7.85 14.44 9.66
C ARG A 296 9.00 13.65 10.28
N TYR A 297 9.76 12.90 9.48
CA TYR A 297 10.92 12.15 9.94
C TYR A 297 11.99 13.11 10.46
N ALA A 298 12.32 14.15 9.68
CA ALA A 298 13.30 15.17 10.07
C ALA A 298 12.88 15.95 11.32
N ALA A 299 11.61 16.31 11.45
CA ALA A 299 11.09 17.04 12.62
C ALA A 299 11.17 16.20 13.92
N GLY A 300 11.00 14.89 13.83
CA GLY A 300 11.10 13.97 14.97
C GLY A 300 12.54 13.53 15.27
N TRP A 301 13.46 13.74 14.35
CA TRP A 301 14.87 13.34 14.44
C TRP A 301 15.72 14.37 15.22
N ALA A 302 15.31 14.73 16.40
CA ALA A 302 16.15 15.61 17.24
C ALA A 302 17.30 14.79 17.89
N GLY A 303 18.32 14.44 17.12
CA GLY A 303 19.66 14.24 17.66
C GLY A 303 20.06 12.87 18.19
N THR A 304 19.44 11.78 17.77
CA THR A 304 20.08 10.46 17.94
C THR A 304 21.00 10.22 16.75
N GLY A 305 22.30 10.51 16.92
CA GLY A 305 23.31 10.21 15.92
C GLY A 305 23.18 8.77 15.43
N ALA A 306 23.41 8.54 14.13
CA ALA A 306 23.45 7.21 13.56
C ALA A 306 24.43 6.36 14.38
N LEU A 307 23.90 5.39 15.15
CA LEU A 307 24.74 4.38 15.75
C LEU A 307 25.37 3.62 14.57
N ALA A 308 26.69 3.54 14.55
CA ALA A 308 27.39 2.73 13.56
C ALA A 308 26.81 1.32 13.65
N VAL A 309 26.10 0.90 12.61
CA VAL A 309 25.68 -0.49 12.49
C VAL A 309 26.98 -1.30 12.46
N PRO A 310 27.23 -2.20 13.43
CA PRO A 310 28.30 -3.15 13.27
C PRO A 310 28.05 -3.82 11.91
N ALA A 311 29.06 -3.85 11.05
CA ALA A 311 28.98 -4.71 9.87
C ALA A 311 28.43 -6.06 10.38
N PRO A 312 27.39 -6.66 9.75
CA PRO A 312 26.99 -7.98 10.16
C PRO A 312 28.27 -8.75 10.26
N ALA A 313 28.52 -9.37 11.42
CA ALA A 313 29.59 -10.35 11.50
C ALA A 313 29.24 -11.24 10.31
N SER A 314 30.01 -11.06 9.22
CA SER A 314 29.85 -11.94 8.07
C SER A 314 29.96 -13.29 8.74
N GLU A 315 28.86 -14.04 8.81
CA GLU A 315 28.99 -15.46 9.05
C GLU A 315 29.89 -15.86 7.90
N GLN A 316 31.21 -15.82 8.17
CA GLN A 316 32.16 -16.36 7.23
C GLN A 316 31.63 -17.76 7.04
N GLU A 317 31.14 -18.05 5.83
CA GLU A 317 30.72 -19.42 5.52
C GLU A 317 31.78 -20.32 6.07
N PRO A 318 31.45 -21.29 6.94
CA PRO A 318 32.44 -22.06 7.61
C PRO A 318 33.47 -22.54 6.60
N SER A 319 34.76 -22.17 6.80
CA SER A 319 35.84 -22.59 5.92
C SER A 319 36.17 -24.03 6.28
N TYR A 320 36.06 -24.90 5.32
CA TYR A 320 36.34 -26.31 5.49
C TYR A 320 37.69 -26.69 4.86
N PRO A 321 38.41 -27.69 5.42
CA PRO A 321 39.64 -28.16 4.83
C PRO A 321 39.47 -28.55 3.35
N PRO A 322 40.46 -28.36 2.49
CA PRO A 322 40.35 -28.63 1.03
C PRO A 322 39.92 -30.06 0.66
N ARG A 323 40.08 -31.02 1.58
CA ARG A 323 39.67 -32.43 1.40
C ARG A 323 38.33 -32.79 2.01
N ALA A 324 37.65 -31.84 2.67
CA ALA A 324 36.33 -32.10 3.25
C ALA A 324 35.27 -32.25 2.15
N ILE A 325 34.37 -33.21 2.31
CA ILE A 325 33.21 -33.37 1.44
C ILE A 325 32.18 -32.35 1.89
N VAL A 326 32.04 -31.24 1.14
CA VAL A 326 31.12 -30.17 1.49
C VAL A 326 29.84 -30.29 0.67
N ARG A 327 28.69 -30.09 1.31
CA ARG A 327 27.36 -30.05 0.66
C ARG A 327 26.58 -28.84 1.10
N LYS A 328 25.83 -28.26 0.16
CA LYS A 328 24.87 -27.20 0.45
C LYS A 328 23.58 -27.80 0.98
N VAL A 329 23.04 -27.22 2.04
CA VAL A 329 21.77 -27.63 2.65
C VAL A 329 20.63 -26.93 1.94
N ALA A 330 19.65 -27.67 1.48
CA ALA A 330 18.46 -27.10 0.83
C ALA A 330 17.58 -26.35 1.85
N SER A 331 16.63 -25.55 1.36
CA SER A 331 15.72 -24.73 2.19
C SER A 331 14.87 -25.52 3.19
N ASN A 332 14.70 -26.83 2.97
CA ASN A 332 14.00 -27.75 3.87
C ASN A 332 14.93 -28.43 4.92
N GLY A 333 16.19 -27.97 5.04
CA GLY A 333 17.14 -28.52 6.00
C GLY A 333 17.74 -29.87 5.60
N VAL A 334 17.64 -30.25 4.31
CA VAL A 334 18.09 -31.54 3.77
C VAL A 334 19.24 -31.33 2.79
N PHE A 335 20.18 -32.22 2.77
CA PHE A 335 21.20 -32.30 1.72
C PHE A 335 21.38 -33.72 1.21
N ALA A 336 21.75 -33.86 -0.06
CA ALA A 336 22.02 -35.17 -0.67
C ALA A 336 23.46 -35.62 -0.40
N TYR A 337 23.61 -36.85 0.07
CA TYR A 337 24.90 -37.45 0.26
C TYR A 337 24.88 -38.96 -0.13
N LYS A 338 25.68 -39.31 -1.13
CA LYS A 338 25.64 -40.66 -1.77
C LYS A 338 24.21 -40.99 -2.20
N THR A 339 23.63 -42.08 -1.72
CA THR A 339 22.27 -42.54 -2.02
C THR A 339 21.22 -42.02 -1.02
N SER A 340 21.62 -41.16 -0.06
CA SER A 340 20.76 -40.70 1.03
C SER A 340 20.52 -39.22 1.00
N ASP A 341 19.29 -38.84 1.33
CA ASP A 341 18.88 -37.45 1.58
C ASP A 341 18.87 -37.25 3.12
N ILE A 342 19.85 -36.53 3.66
CA ILE A 342 20.08 -36.42 5.11
C ILE A 342 19.44 -35.08 5.59
N ASN A 343 18.49 -35.18 6.53
CA ASN A 343 17.90 -34.03 7.19
C ASN A 343 18.70 -33.67 8.45
N ILE A 344 19.17 -32.45 8.55
CA ILE A 344 19.87 -31.88 9.72
C ILE A 344 19.10 -30.76 10.39
N GLY A 345 17.93 -30.44 9.90
CA GLY A 345 17.07 -29.38 10.40
C GLY A 345 17.21 -28.07 9.62
N MET A 346 16.12 -27.31 9.63
CA MET A 346 16.01 -26.05 8.89
C MET A 346 16.94 -24.94 9.41
N ARG A 347 17.48 -25.08 10.64
CA ARG A 347 18.46 -24.17 11.21
C ARG A 347 19.68 -23.97 10.30
N TYR A 348 20.06 -24.98 9.52
CA TYR A 348 21.22 -24.97 8.65
C TYR A 348 20.85 -24.78 7.16
N ALA A 349 19.59 -24.47 6.87
CA ALA A 349 19.11 -24.24 5.51
C ALA A 349 19.90 -23.13 4.81
N GLY A 350 20.32 -23.38 3.57
CA GLY A 350 21.12 -22.45 2.78
C GLY A 350 22.62 -22.51 3.06
N GLY A 351 23.02 -23.00 4.24
CA GLY A 351 24.41 -23.13 4.65
C GLY A 351 25.14 -24.28 3.98
N ARG A 352 26.46 -24.37 4.20
CA ARG A 352 27.31 -25.47 3.76
C ARG A 352 27.72 -26.30 4.97
N VAL A 353 27.73 -27.61 4.82
CA VAL A 353 28.14 -28.55 5.85
C VAL A 353 29.26 -29.45 5.35
N ALA A 354 30.20 -29.76 6.23
CA ALA A 354 31.24 -30.74 5.98
C ALA A 354 30.79 -32.14 6.45
N ILE A 355 31.14 -33.13 5.69
CA ILE A 355 30.81 -34.52 5.94
C ILE A 355 32.11 -35.28 6.18
N VAL A 356 32.17 -35.99 7.30
CA VAL A 356 33.29 -36.86 7.68
C VAL A 356 32.76 -38.29 7.86
N GLU A 357 33.36 -39.22 7.16
CA GLU A 357 33.06 -40.64 7.32
C GLU A 357 33.95 -41.29 8.38
N ALA A 358 33.36 -41.95 9.34
CA ALA A 358 34.07 -42.72 10.36
C ALA A 358 33.46 -44.12 10.46
N GLY A 359 33.98 -45.04 9.63
CA GLY A 359 33.43 -46.38 9.48
C GLY A 359 32.02 -46.37 8.87
N GLU A 360 31.04 -46.85 9.60
CA GLU A 360 29.60 -46.85 9.16
C GLU A 360 28.88 -45.56 9.53
N LEU A 361 29.54 -44.66 10.34
CA LEU A 361 28.95 -43.42 10.78
C LEU A 361 29.31 -42.30 9.81
N VAL A 362 28.32 -41.38 9.60
CA VAL A 362 28.47 -40.11 8.89
C VAL A 362 28.31 -39.00 9.91
N HIS A 363 29.36 -38.22 10.10
CA HIS A 363 29.36 -37.03 10.93
C HIS A 363 29.18 -35.80 10.05
N VAL A 364 28.24 -34.95 10.40
CA VAL A 364 27.93 -33.74 9.67
C VAL A 364 28.32 -32.53 10.56
N TYR A 365 29.17 -31.68 10.07
CA TYR A 365 29.67 -30.49 10.76
C TYR A 365 29.22 -29.21 10.07
N TYR A 366 28.81 -28.23 10.87
CA TYR A 366 28.64 -26.84 10.43
C TYR A 366 29.71 -26.00 11.13
N GLY A 367 30.73 -25.54 10.40
CA GLY A 367 31.96 -25.06 11.04
C GLY A 367 32.59 -26.14 11.91
N ASP A 368 32.84 -25.81 13.17
CA ASP A 368 33.39 -26.75 14.17
C ASP A 368 32.30 -27.48 14.97
N GLU A 369 31.00 -27.16 14.74
CA GLU A 369 29.88 -27.78 15.44
C GLU A 369 29.52 -29.12 14.80
N LEU A 370 29.52 -30.21 15.57
CA LEU A 370 28.99 -31.51 15.15
C LEU A 370 27.47 -31.44 15.18
N VAL A 371 26.85 -31.23 14.03
CA VAL A 371 25.40 -31.08 13.87
C VAL A 371 24.66 -32.39 13.99
N ARG A 372 25.23 -33.44 13.39
CA ARG A 372 24.61 -34.76 13.38
C ARG A 372 25.63 -35.88 13.20
N SER A 373 25.41 -36.99 13.92
CA SER A 373 26.07 -38.26 13.68
C SER A 373 25.01 -39.34 13.42
N LEU A 374 25.11 -40.05 12.32
CA LEU A 374 24.16 -41.11 11.96
C LEU A 374 24.85 -42.20 11.19
N ALA A 375 24.35 -43.45 11.34
CA ALA A 375 24.57 -44.54 10.40
C ALA A 375 23.41 -44.49 9.38
N PRO A 376 23.66 -44.15 8.09
CA PRO A 376 22.58 -44.05 7.12
C PRO A 376 21.89 -45.40 6.92
N ASP A 377 20.58 -45.43 7.11
CA ASP A 377 19.77 -46.63 6.81
C ASP A 377 19.70 -46.82 5.29
N ARG A 378 20.37 -47.81 4.77
CA ARG A 378 20.47 -48.12 3.34
C ARG A 378 19.14 -48.55 2.73
N SER A 379 18.16 -48.94 3.56
CA SER A 379 16.82 -49.32 3.09
C SER A 379 15.95 -48.10 2.79
N ARG A 380 16.35 -46.90 3.22
CA ARG A 380 15.60 -45.62 3.10
C ARG A 380 16.47 -44.56 2.51
N ARG A 381 15.99 -43.94 1.44
CA ARG A 381 16.68 -42.78 0.87
C ARG A 381 16.67 -41.57 1.82
N TYR A 382 15.53 -41.29 2.45
CA TYR A 382 15.36 -40.15 3.33
C TYR A 382 15.68 -40.50 4.79
N GLN A 383 16.73 -39.89 5.33
CA GLN A 383 17.19 -40.03 6.71
C GLN A 383 16.54 -38.97 7.59
N ARG A 384 15.47 -39.33 8.30
CA ARG A 384 14.73 -38.38 9.17
C ARG A 384 15.61 -37.87 10.30
N LEU A 385 15.39 -36.60 10.71
CA LEU A 385 15.99 -36.07 11.93
C LEU A 385 15.53 -36.90 13.12
N GLY A 386 16.46 -37.50 13.85
CA GLY A 386 16.14 -38.28 15.07
C GLY A 386 15.54 -37.34 16.13
N LYS A 387 14.60 -37.86 16.95
CA LYS A 387 14.16 -37.13 18.13
C LYS A 387 15.39 -36.87 19.01
N PRO A 388 15.56 -35.65 19.60
CA PRO A 388 16.60 -35.44 20.60
C PRO A 388 16.43 -36.48 21.69
N ARG A 389 17.50 -37.21 22.01
CA ARG A 389 17.55 -38.06 23.20
C ARG A 389 17.35 -37.12 24.39
N SER A 390 16.24 -37.25 25.09
CA SER A 390 16.09 -36.69 26.43
C SER A 390 17.22 -37.27 27.27
N GLY A 391 18.20 -36.43 27.58
CA GLY A 391 19.30 -36.76 28.47
C GLY A 391 18.70 -37.11 29.85
N GLY A 392 19.10 -38.23 30.37
CA GLY A 392 18.92 -38.55 31.76
C GLY A 392 19.92 -37.77 32.60
#